data_65467f298b53af5dc15568e77d0c5ede
#
_entry.id   65467f298b53af5dc15568e77d0c5ede
#
_cell.length_a   1.000
_cell.length_b   1.000
_cell.length_c   1.000
_cell.angle_alpha   90.00
_cell.angle_beta   90.00
_cell.angle_gamma   90.00
#
_symmetry.space_group_name_H-M   'P 1'
#
loop_
_entity.id
_entity.type
_entity.pdbx_description
1 polymer ?
#
loop_
_entity_poly.entity_id
_entity_poly.type
_entity_poly.pdbx_seq_one_letter_code
_entity_poly.pdbx_strand_id
1 'polypeptide(L)'
;MMLNQKINASLMSGVLALGMALSGQAMADLTATEAAALDADAKAALAQFQAETKGSETVFANAKGILVCPKITKGGFIVGVEGGDCVLTSGAPTRLYYGTTTFKVGLLAGISSYSMILVFNTNTALANFTSGNREWELGAGASVAVATLGAGGELNTTNLKADIVSFIFSSKGLMADVSVKGSRFKKLDVIK
;
A
#
# COMPACT_ATOMS: atom_id res chain seq x y z
N MET A 1 -73.78 -14.13 -20.10
CA MET A 1 -73.48 -13.37 -18.86
C MET A 1 -71.97 -13.29 -18.74
N MET A 2 -71.41 -12.22 -19.24
CA MET A 2 -69.97 -12.01 -19.40
C MET A 2 -69.41 -11.30 -18.14
N LEU A 3 -68.49 -11.88 -17.43
CA LEU A 3 -67.84 -11.21 -16.33
C LEU A 3 -66.41 -10.89 -16.74
N ASN A 4 -66.22 -9.63 -16.97
CA ASN A 4 -64.96 -9.00 -17.42
C ASN A 4 -64.02 -8.86 -16.23
N GLN A 5 -62.95 -9.65 -16.17
CA GLN A 5 -61.89 -9.51 -15.15
C GLN A 5 -60.73 -8.72 -15.75
N LYS A 6 -60.71 -7.43 -15.44
CA LYS A 6 -59.59 -6.57 -15.71
C LYS A 6 -58.47 -6.95 -14.72
N ILE A 7 -57.46 -7.64 -15.19
CA ILE A 7 -56.23 -7.88 -14.44
C ILE A 7 -55.40 -6.62 -14.55
N ASN A 8 -55.21 -5.93 -13.43
CA ASN A 8 -54.34 -4.77 -13.29
C ASN A 8 -52.86 -5.17 -13.49
N ALA A 9 -52.34 -4.87 -14.64
CA ALA A 9 -50.90 -4.89 -14.92
C ALA A 9 -50.24 -3.63 -14.31
N SER A 10 -49.95 -3.66 -13.01
CA SER A 10 -49.24 -2.55 -12.35
C SER A 10 -48.41 -3.03 -11.16
N LEU A 11 -47.53 -3.99 -11.40
CA LEU A 11 -46.53 -4.41 -10.39
C LEU A 11 -45.30 -5.01 -11.06
N MET A 12 -44.73 -4.33 -12.05
CA MET A 12 -43.42 -4.68 -12.59
C MET A 12 -42.65 -3.42 -13.03
N SER A 13 -42.31 -2.58 -12.08
CA SER A 13 -41.34 -1.51 -12.31
C SER A 13 -40.67 -1.19 -10.99
N GLY A 14 -39.73 -2.01 -10.63
CA GLY A 14 -38.99 -1.84 -9.38
C GLY A 14 -37.70 -2.66 -9.37
N VAL A 15 -37.13 -2.93 -10.54
CA VAL A 15 -35.70 -3.35 -10.57
C VAL A 15 -34.88 -2.07 -10.41
N LEU A 16 -34.65 -1.74 -9.15
CA LEU A 16 -33.72 -0.73 -8.73
C LEU A 16 -32.35 -1.13 -9.26
N ALA A 17 -31.95 -0.48 -10.34
CA ALA A 17 -30.56 -0.50 -10.80
C ALA A 17 -29.69 0.10 -9.69
N LEU A 18 -29.24 -0.75 -8.77
CA LEU A 18 -28.17 -0.44 -7.85
C LEU A 18 -26.89 -0.35 -8.69
N GLY A 19 -26.76 0.74 -9.42
CA GLY A 19 -25.53 1.16 -10.06
C GLY A 19 -24.50 1.32 -8.97
N MET A 20 -23.70 0.28 -8.74
CA MET A 20 -22.42 0.41 -8.07
C MET A 20 -21.58 1.36 -8.92
N ALA A 21 -21.66 2.65 -8.58
CA ALA A 21 -20.62 3.57 -8.92
C ALA A 21 -19.35 3.05 -8.23
N LEU A 22 -18.56 2.22 -8.92
CA LEU A 22 -17.15 2.09 -8.65
C LEU A 22 -16.55 3.46 -8.99
N SER A 23 -16.75 4.42 -8.10
CA SER A 23 -15.92 5.58 -8.05
C SER A 23 -14.53 5.04 -7.75
N GLY A 24 -13.72 4.87 -8.82
CA GLY A 24 -12.29 4.70 -8.68
C GLY A 24 -11.85 5.85 -7.78
N GLN A 25 -11.45 5.53 -6.57
CA GLN A 25 -10.91 6.52 -5.65
C GLN A 25 -9.62 7.00 -6.29
N ALA A 26 -9.71 8.10 -7.02
CA ALA A 26 -8.54 8.87 -7.37
C ALA A 26 -7.88 9.18 -6.02
N MET A 27 -6.63 8.74 -5.83
CA MET A 27 -5.87 9.11 -4.65
C MET A 27 -5.90 10.63 -4.57
N ALA A 28 -6.61 11.14 -3.56
CA ALA A 28 -6.77 12.57 -3.32
C ALA A 28 -5.49 13.09 -2.65
N ASP A 29 -5.17 14.34 -2.92
CA ASP A 29 -4.11 15.04 -2.20
C ASP A 29 -4.48 15.13 -0.71
N LEU A 30 -3.46 15.20 0.15
CA LEU A 30 -3.63 15.21 1.60
C LEU A 30 -3.86 16.63 2.11
N THR A 31 -4.75 16.79 3.08
CA THR A 31 -4.76 18.02 3.89
C THR A 31 -3.56 18.02 4.85
N ALA A 32 -3.19 19.18 5.37
CA ALA A 32 -2.10 19.30 6.34
C ALA A 32 -2.35 18.44 7.61
N THR A 33 -3.61 18.29 8.01
CA THR A 33 -3.99 17.44 9.16
C THR A 33 -3.80 15.95 8.85
N GLU A 34 -4.21 15.51 7.68
CA GLU A 34 -4.02 14.12 7.24
C GLU A 34 -2.54 13.78 7.07
N ALA A 35 -1.74 14.70 6.51
CA ALA A 35 -0.30 14.53 6.41
C ALA A 35 0.37 14.40 7.78
N ALA A 36 -0.03 15.21 8.77
CA ALA A 36 0.50 15.13 10.14
C ALA A 36 0.09 13.81 10.83
N ALA A 37 -1.14 13.34 10.63
CA ALA A 37 -1.60 12.06 11.14
C ALA A 37 -0.82 10.90 10.50
N LEU A 38 -0.65 10.92 9.18
CA LEU A 38 0.11 9.93 8.44
C LEU A 38 1.59 9.88 8.89
N ASP A 39 2.19 11.04 9.18
CA ASP A 39 3.54 11.12 9.74
C ASP A 39 3.66 10.43 11.10
N ALA A 40 2.66 10.64 11.97
CA ALA A 40 2.62 9.99 13.28
C ALA A 40 2.47 8.47 13.17
N ASP A 41 1.56 8.02 12.31
CA ASP A 41 1.33 6.60 12.04
C ASP A 41 2.57 5.92 11.42
N ALA A 42 3.22 6.59 10.46
CA ALA A 42 4.44 6.08 9.84
C ALA A 42 5.58 5.96 10.86
N LYS A 43 5.73 6.93 11.76
CA LYS A 43 6.72 6.87 12.84
C LYS A 43 6.43 5.73 13.80
N ALA A 44 5.17 5.51 14.17
CA ALA A 44 4.76 4.41 15.04
C ALA A 44 5.01 3.04 14.39
N ALA A 45 4.65 2.88 13.11
CA ALA A 45 4.89 1.65 12.35
C ALA A 45 6.39 1.34 12.22
N LEU A 46 7.22 2.35 11.97
CA LEU A 46 8.68 2.19 11.89
C LEU A 46 9.25 1.77 13.25
N ALA A 47 8.82 2.40 14.34
CA ALA A 47 9.27 2.06 15.69
C ALA A 47 8.85 0.64 16.09
N GLN A 48 7.61 0.23 15.76
CA GLN A 48 7.16 -1.14 15.97
C GLN A 48 8.04 -2.14 15.21
N PHE A 49 8.28 -1.89 13.94
CA PHE A 49 9.13 -2.76 13.12
C PHE A 49 10.54 -2.91 13.72
N GLN A 50 11.15 -1.80 14.17
CA GLN A 50 12.48 -1.81 14.79
C GLN A 50 12.50 -2.60 16.10
N ALA A 51 11.46 -2.49 16.91
CA ALA A 51 11.35 -3.23 18.16
C ALA A 51 11.19 -4.74 17.95
N GLU A 52 10.50 -5.15 16.89
CA GLU A 52 10.17 -6.56 16.59
C GLU A 52 11.21 -7.26 15.71
N THR A 53 12.09 -6.51 15.01
CA THR A 53 13.00 -7.05 14.00
C THR A 53 14.46 -6.78 14.34
N LYS A 54 15.16 -7.81 14.78
CA LYS A 54 16.60 -7.73 15.10
C LYS A 54 17.42 -7.42 13.85
N GLY A 55 18.38 -6.48 13.97
CA GLY A 55 19.26 -6.08 12.87
C GLY A 55 18.66 -5.05 11.92
N SER A 56 17.45 -4.58 12.18
CA SER A 56 16.79 -3.52 11.38
C SER A 56 17.59 -2.22 11.40
N GLU A 57 18.27 -1.90 12.49
CA GLU A 57 19.10 -0.69 12.62
C GLU A 57 20.18 -0.61 11.54
N THR A 58 20.83 -1.74 11.24
CA THR A 58 21.87 -1.80 10.20
C THR A 58 21.33 -1.52 8.80
N VAL A 59 20.10 -1.99 8.54
CA VAL A 59 19.43 -1.76 7.25
C VAL A 59 19.09 -0.28 7.09
N PHE A 60 18.55 0.33 8.12
CA PHE A 60 18.13 1.74 8.06
C PHE A 60 19.30 2.72 8.08
N ALA A 61 20.42 2.37 8.77
CA ALA A 61 21.60 3.22 8.82
C ALA A 61 22.23 3.47 7.44
N ASN A 62 22.09 2.53 6.51
CA ASN A 62 22.65 2.63 5.16
C ASN A 62 21.63 3.11 4.12
N ALA A 63 20.36 3.26 4.48
CA ALA A 63 19.28 3.64 3.58
C ALA A 63 19.48 5.05 3.00
N LYS A 64 19.24 5.19 1.71
CA LYS A 64 19.19 6.48 1.01
C LYS A 64 17.81 7.13 1.15
N GLY A 65 16.79 6.32 1.35
CA GLY A 65 15.43 6.72 1.64
C GLY A 65 14.64 5.56 2.23
N ILE A 66 13.64 5.89 3.03
CA ILE A 66 12.74 4.93 3.67
C ILE A 66 11.31 5.39 3.40
N LEU A 67 10.55 4.59 2.67
CA LEU A 67 9.12 4.79 2.46
C LEU A 67 8.36 3.91 3.43
N VAL A 68 7.54 4.51 4.27
CA VAL A 68 6.71 3.80 5.25
C VAL A 68 5.26 3.95 4.89
N CYS A 69 4.58 2.83 4.66
CA CYS A 69 3.13 2.74 4.48
C CYS A 69 2.56 2.09 5.75
N PRO A 70 2.08 2.87 6.72
CA PRO A 70 1.71 2.36 8.03
C PRO A 70 0.51 1.44 7.98
N LYS A 71 -0.38 1.65 7.01
CA LYS A 71 -1.57 0.83 6.83
C LYS A 71 -1.93 0.68 5.37
N ILE A 72 -1.75 -0.52 4.83
CA ILE A 72 -2.28 -0.92 3.53
C ILE A 72 -3.48 -1.81 3.80
N THR A 73 -4.63 -1.42 3.31
CA THR A 73 -5.87 -2.20 3.42
C THR A 73 -6.06 -2.98 2.14
N LYS A 74 -6.29 -4.28 2.26
CA LYS A 74 -6.66 -5.15 1.16
C LYS A 74 -8.08 -5.65 1.35
N GLY A 75 -8.84 -5.66 0.26
CA GLY A 75 -10.21 -6.17 0.26
C GLY A 75 -10.61 -6.67 -1.12
N GLY A 76 -11.49 -7.65 -1.16
CA GLY A 76 -12.00 -8.23 -2.40
C GLY A 76 -12.53 -9.64 -2.21
N PHE A 77 -13.04 -10.22 -3.31
CA PHE A 77 -13.50 -11.60 -3.31
C PHE A 77 -12.85 -12.42 -4.45
N ILE A 78 -13.03 -12.02 -5.70
CA ILE A 78 -12.37 -12.63 -6.88
C ILE A 78 -11.34 -11.65 -7.46
N VAL A 79 -11.65 -10.37 -7.38
CA VAL A 79 -10.73 -9.26 -7.70
C VAL A 79 -10.52 -8.49 -6.42
N GLY A 80 -9.28 -8.25 -6.06
CA GLY A 80 -8.90 -7.50 -4.88
C GLY A 80 -8.18 -6.20 -5.23
N VAL A 81 -8.38 -5.23 -4.37
CA VAL A 81 -7.64 -3.96 -4.38
C VAL A 81 -6.93 -3.82 -3.04
N GLU A 82 -5.67 -3.44 -3.10
CA GLU A 82 -4.90 -3.04 -1.93
C GLU A 82 -4.51 -1.58 -2.09
N GLY A 83 -4.60 -0.80 -1.02
CA GLY A 83 -4.25 0.60 -1.06
C GLY A 83 -4.00 1.21 0.30
N GLY A 84 -3.25 2.29 0.32
CA GLY A 84 -2.92 3.06 1.51
C GLY A 84 -1.95 4.19 1.20
N ASP A 85 -1.72 5.05 2.18
CA ASP A 85 -0.84 6.20 2.05
C ASP A 85 0.50 5.94 2.74
N CYS A 86 1.54 6.58 2.21
CA CYS A 86 2.92 6.33 2.59
C CYS A 86 3.68 7.64 2.75
N VAL A 87 4.67 7.63 3.63
CA VAL A 87 5.60 8.75 3.86
C VAL A 87 7.01 8.33 3.45
N LEU A 88 7.63 9.07 2.56
CA LEU A 88 9.04 8.93 2.22
C LEU A 88 9.87 9.92 3.04
N THR A 89 10.81 9.36 3.77
CA THR A 89 11.87 10.11 4.46
C THR A 89 13.21 9.80 3.77
N SER A 90 13.93 10.84 3.40
CA SER A 90 15.29 10.76 2.84
C SER A 90 16.18 11.74 3.60
N GLY A 91 17.45 11.87 3.22
CA GLY A 91 18.33 12.89 3.80
C GLY A 91 17.89 14.34 3.60
N ALA A 92 16.84 14.58 2.81
CA ALA A 92 16.22 15.89 2.64
C ALA A 92 15.32 16.25 3.84
N PRO A 93 15.21 17.54 4.20
CA PRO A 93 14.36 17.97 5.33
C PRO A 93 12.87 17.82 5.03
N THR A 94 12.49 17.76 3.76
CA THR A 94 11.10 17.68 3.32
C THR A 94 10.67 16.24 3.15
N ARG A 95 9.54 15.88 3.75
CA ARG A 95 8.88 14.59 3.54
C ARG A 95 8.08 14.62 2.24
N LEU A 96 8.02 13.49 1.58
CA LEU A 96 7.17 13.29 0.40
C LEU A 96 6.11 12.23 0.72
N TYR A 97 4.92 12.44 0.20
CA TYR A 97 3.77 11.58 0.43
C TYR A 97 3.40 10.85 -0.85
N TYR A 98 3.00 9.60 -0.71
CA TYR A 98 2.63 8.74 -1.82
C TYR A 98 1.41 7.92 -1.45
N GLY A 99 0.47 7.79 -2.37
CA GLY A 99 -0.56 6.78 -2.29
C GLY A 99 -0.10 5.51 -3.01
N THR A 100 -0.37 4.34 -2.47
CA THR A 100 -0.11 3.06 -3.15
C THR A 100 -1.39 2.36 -3.51
N THR A 101 -1.41 1.72 -4.69
CA THR A 101 -2.52 0.88 -5.14
C THR A 101 -1.97 -0.36 -5.84
N THR A 102 -2.56 -1.51 -5.54
CA THR A 102 -2.24 -2.78 -6.17
C THR A 102 -3.54 -3.49 -6.52
N PHE A 103 -3.64 -3.98 -7.75
CA PHE A 103 -4.74 -4.84 -8.19
C PHE A 103 -4.28 -6.30 -8.17
N LYS A 104 -5.10 -7.16 -7.59
CA LYS A 104 -4.84 -8.59 -7.54
C LYS A 104 -6.06 -9.37 -8.03
N VAL A 105 -5.79 -10.45 -8.76
CA VAL A 105 -6.82 -11.40 -9.16
C VAL A 105 -6.57 -12.69 -8.38
N GLY A 106 -7.59 -13.17 -7.69
CA GLY A 106 -7.51 -14.38 -6.87
C GLY A 106 -8.60 -14.41 -5.81
N LEU A 107 -8.72 -15.54 -5.13
CA LEU A 107 -9.66 -15.69 -4.00
C LEU A 107 -9.14 -14.90 -2.80
N LEU A 108 -9.57 -13.66 -2.68
CA LEU A 108 -9.31 -12.79 -1.53
C LEU A 108 -10.62 -12.69 -0.74
N ALA A 109 -10.80 -13.57 0.23
CA ALA A 109 -11.99 -13.54 1.08
C ALA A 109 -11.75 -12.63 2.29
N GLY A 110 -12.41 -11.47 2.31
CA GLY A 110 -12.44 -10.59 3.48
C GLY A 110 -11.64 -9.29 3.33
N ILE A 111 -11.53 -8.59 4.45
CA ILE A 111 -10.76 -7.35 4.59
C ILE A 111 -9.64 -7.60 5.60
N SER A 112 -8.42 -7.22 5.25
CA SER A 112 -7.28 -7.27 6.16
C SER A 112 -6.36 -6.08 5.90
N SER A 113 -5.46 -5.81 6.84
CA SER A 113 -4.47 -4.74 6.69
C SER A 113 -3.09 -5.20 7.14
N TYR A 114 -2.09 -4.57 6.57
CA TYR A 114 -0.69 -4.77 6.89
C TYR A 114 0.08 -3.45 6.73
N SER A 115 1.30 -3.42 7.23
CA SER A 115 2.22 -2.31 7.03
C SER A 115 3.33 -2.72 6.07
N MET A 116 3.87 -1.76 5.33
CA MET A 116 4.97 -1.99 4.41
C MET A 116 6.05 -0.91 4.58
N ILE A 117 7.30 -1.34 4.55
CA ILE A 117 8.45 -0.44 4.51
C ILE A 117 9.26 -0.78 3.27
N LEU A 118 9.54 0.21 2.43
CA LEU A 118 10.51 0.10 1.35
C LEU A 118 11.79 0.86 1.74
N VAL A 119 12.90 0.15 1.73
CA VAL A 119 14.22 0.72 1.98
C VAL A 119 14.96 0.85 0.67
N PHE A 120 15.30 2.07 0.30
CA PHE A 120 16.09 2.37 -0.90
C PHE A 120 17.56 2.34 -0.52
N ASN A 121 18.29 1.35 -1.00
CA ASN A 121 19.71 1.16 -0.71
C ASN A 121 20.62 1.98 -1.62
N THR A 122 20.13 2.39 -2.80
CA THR A 122 20.91 3.13 -3.78
C THR A 122 20.27 4.48 -4.10
N ASN A 123 21.12 5.48 -4.38
CA ASN A 123 20.64 6.80 -4.82
C ASN A 123 19.90 6.70 -6.16
N THR A 124 20.31 5.79 -7.03
CA THR A 124 19.65 5.57 -8.33
C THR A 124 18.21 5.09 -8.13
N ALA A 125 17.98 4.10 -7.25
CA ALA A 125 16.63 3.60 -6.97
C ALA A 125 15.75 4.69 -6.34
N LEU A 126 16.29 5.46 -5.40
CA LEU A 126 15.57 6.58 -4.79
C LEU A 126 15.25 7.68 -5.82
N ALA A 127 16.23 8.04 -6.65
CA ALA A 127 16.02 9.04 -7.70
C ALA A 127 14.97 8.58 -8.71
N ASN A 128 15.01 7.35 -9.17
CA ASN A 128 14.02 6.77 -10.08
C ASN A 128 12.61 6.80 -9.47
N PHE A 129 12.50 6.52 -8.16
CA PHE A 129 11.22 6.59 -7.46
C PHE A 129 10.69 8.02 -7.35
N THR A 130 11.56 8.98 -7.01
CA THR A 130 11.16 10.37 -6.74
C THR A 130 11.02 11.22 -7.99
N SER A 131 11.74 10.89 -9.09
CA SER A 131 11.72 11.62 -10.36
C SER A 131 10.60 11.19 -11.29
N GLY A 132 9.96 10.05 -11.03
CA GLY A 132 8.86 9.53 -11.84
C GLY A 132 7.71 10.52 -11.94
N ASN A 133 7.20 10.73 -13.15
CA ASN A 133 6.02 11.54 -13.42
C ASN A 133 4.80 10.96 -12.70
N ARG A 134 4.54 11.42 -11.48
CA ARG A 134 3.36 11.14 -10.65
C ARG A 134 3.03 9.67 -10.34
N GLU A 135 3.49 8.71 -11.12
CA GLU A 135 3.19 7.28 -10.90
C GLU A 135 4.45 6.43 -11.15
N TRP A 136 4.76 5.56 -10.21
CA TRP A 136 5.88 4.63 -10.28
C TRP A 136 5.43 3.22 -9.90
N GLU A 137 5.89 2.22 -10.65
CA GLU A 137 5.57 0.81 -10.38
C GLU A 137 6.77 0.10 -9.75
N LEU A 138 6.52 -0.64 -8.68
CA LEU A 138 7.56 -1.35 -7.95
C LEU A 138 8.20 -2.45 -8.81
N GLY A 139 9.52 -2.32 -8.98
CA GLY A 139 10.31 -3.19 -9.86
C GLY A 139 10.66 -2.55 -11.20
N ALA A 140 10.15 -1.37 -11.51
CA ALA A 140 10.52 -0.63 -12.72
C ALA A 140 11.94 -0.05 -12.58
N GLY A 141 12.91 -0.65 -13.26
CA GLY A 141 14.29 -0.14 -13.35
C GLY A 141 15.15 -0.30 -12.10
N ALA A 142 14.72 -1.09 -11.11
CA ALA A 142 15.49 -1.39 -9.91
C ALA A 142 15.25 -2.84 -9.45
N SER A 143 16.25 -3.46 -8.83
CA SER A 143 16.08 -4.75 -8.19
C SER A 143 15.29 -4.61 -6.88
N VAL A 144 14.27 -5.45 -6.71
CA VAL A 144 13.43 -5.44 -5.52
C VAL A 144 13.44 -6.82 -4.88
N ALA A 145 13.73 -6.84 -3.59
CA ALA A 145 13.66 -8.05 -2.78
C ALA A 145 12.64 -7.86 -1.64
N VAL A 146 11.93 -8.93 -1.32
CA VAL A 146 11.12 -9.01 -0.11
C VAL A 146 11.98 -9.64 0.97
N ALA A 147 12.18 -8.94 2.06
CA ALA A 147 12.92 -9.45 3.19
C ALA A 147 12.04 -10.39 4.02
N THR A 148 12.62 -11.50 4.42
CA THR A 148 11.99 -12.50 5.29
C THR A 148 12.83 -12.66 6.55
N LEU A 149 12.16 -13.08 7.63
CA LEU A 149 12.85 -13.44 8.86
C LEU A 149 13.34 -14.90 8.78
N GLY A 150 14.55 -15.14 9.23
CA GLY A 150 15.05 -16.48 9.53
C GLY A 150 14.38 -17.08 10.78
N ALA A 151 14.69 -18.34 11.07
CA ALA A 151 14.08 -19.09 12.18
C ALA A 151 14.28 -18.44 13.58
N GLY A 152 15.29 -17.57 13.74
CA GLY A 152 15.57 -16.84 14.98
C GLY A 152 15.04 -15.40 15.05
N GLY A 153 14.21 -14.99 14.07
CA GLY A 153 13.74 -13.60 13.97
C GLY A 153 14.80 -12.66 13.38
N GLU A 154 15.85 -13.20 12.77
CA GLU A 154 16.90 -12.43 12.13
C GLU A 154 16.60 -12.19 10.64
N LEU A 155 17.02 -11.02 10.15
CA LEU A 155 16.85 -10.69 8.73
C LEU A 155 17.79 -11.54 7.86
N ASN A 156 17.24 -12.10 6.79
CA ASN A 156 18.06 -12.80 5.79
C ASN A 156 18.89 -11.79 5.00
N THR A 157 20.21 -11.79 5.23
CA THR A 157 21.14 -10.83 4.65
C THR A 157 21.30 -10.92 3.14
N THR A 158 20.98 -12.07 2.55
CA THR A 158 21.07 -12.25 1.08
C THR A 158 20.10 -11.33 0.33
N ASN A 159 18.92 -11.13 0.87
CA ASN A 159 17.88 -10.29 0.27
C ASN A 159 18.12 -8.78 0.53
N LEU A 160 19.00 -8.41 1.46
CA LEU A 160 19.23 -7.02 1.83
C LEU A 160 20.13 -6.26 0.85
N LYS A 161 20.73 -6.93 -0.14
CA LYS A 161 21.63 -6.33 -1.15
C LYS A 161 20.89 -5.77 -2.38
N ALA A 162 19.60 -5.97 -2.49
CA ALA A 162 18.81 -5.40 -3.59
C ALA A 162 18.79 -3.87 -3.51
N ASP A 163 18.57 -3.20 -4.64
CA ASP A 163 18.44 -1.74 -4.70
C ASP A 163 17.29 -1.23 -3.83
N ILE A 164 16.21 -2.01 -3.75
CA ILE A 164 15.06 -1.77 -2.90
C ILE A 164 14.75 -3.04 -2.11
N VAL A 165 14.62 -2.91 -0.80
CA VAL A 165 14.19 -4.00 0.07
C VAL A 165 12.83 -3.67 0.65
N SER A 166 11.87 -4.57 0.48
CA SER A 166 10.52 -4.46 1.02
C SER A 166 10.37 -5.32 2.26
N PHE A 167 9.87 -4.72 3.32
CA PHE A 167 9.44 -5.39 4.54
C PHE A 167 7.93 -5.28 4.64
N ILE A 168 7.24 -6.42 4.78
CA ILE A 168 5.80 -6.49 4.93
C ILE A 168 5.51 -7.12 6.28
N PHE A 169 4.79 -6.43 7.12
CA PHE A 169 4.51 -6.86 8.48
C PHE A 169 3.11 -6.45 8.93
N SER A 170 2.63 -7.09 9.96
CA SER A 170 1.39 -6.77 10.64
C SER A 170 1.59 -6.91 12.14
N SER A 171 0.54 -6.68 12.93
CA SER A 171 0.57 -6.96 14.37
C SER A 171 0.94 -8.40 14.73
N LYS A 172 1.01 -9.32 13.76
CA LYS A 172 1.43 -10.73 13.93
C LYS A 172 2.87 -11.00 13.47
N GLY A 173 3.62 -9.95 13.08
CA GLY A 173 5.00 -10.06 12.60
C GLY A 173 5.14 -10.00 11.08
N LEU A 174 6.33 -10.35 10.57
CA LEU A 174 6.66 -10.25 9.15
C LEU A 174 5.85 -11.25 8.32
N MET A 175 5.36 -10.80 7.18
CA MET A 175 4.58 -11.60 6.22
C MET A 175 5.41 -11.88 4.98
N ALA A 176 5.62 -13.16 4.67
CA ALA A 176 6.44 -13.59 3.53
C ALA A 176 5.63 -13.90 2.26
N ASP A 177 4.33 -14.09 2.39
CA ASP A 177 3.43 -14.52 1.31
C ASP A 177 2.79 -13.36 0.53
N VAL A 178 3.08 -12.13 0.92
CA VAL A 178 2.56 -10.94 0.24
C VAL A 178 3.49 -10.51 -0.89
N SER A 179 3.00 -10.56 -2.10
CA SER A 179 3.73 -10.04 -3.26
C SER A 179 3.52 -8.52 -3.37
N VAL A 180 4.62 -7.79 -3.48
CA VAL A 180 4.62 -6.34 -3.73
C VAL A 180 4.75 -5.99 -5.22
N LYS A 181 4.96 -7.00 -6.09
CA LYS A 181 5.06 -6.77 -7.54
C LYS A 181 3.75 -6.18 -8.08
N GLY A 182 3.89 -5.18 -8.95
CA GLY A 182 2.75 -4.49 -9.53
C GLY A 182 2.11 -3.43 -8.62
N SER A 183 2.70 -3.16 -7.45
CA SER A 183 2.29 -2.02 -6.64
C SER A 183 2.67 -0.72 -7.33
N ARG A 184 1.69 0.16 -7.47
CA ARG A 184 1.87 1.49 -8.05
C ARG A 184 1.85 2.53 -6.97
N PHE A 185 2.73 3.50 -7.09
CA PHE A 185 2.87 4.62 -6.17
C PHE A 185 2.64 5.91 -6.92
N LYS A 186 1.72 6.72 -6.41
CA LYS A 186 1.43 8.06 -6.93
C LYS A 186 1.82 9.09 -5.88
N LYS A 187 2.56 10.11 -6.30
CA LYS A 187 2.89 11.22 -5.42
C LYS A 187 1.62 12.01 -5.08
N LEU A 188 1.49 12.35 -3.80
CA LEU A 188 0.40 13.16 -3.25
C LEU A 188 0.94 14.54 -2.87
N ASP A 189 0.18 15.58 -3.17
CA ASP A 189 0.48 16.93 -2.71
C ASP A 189 -0.23 17.20 -1.38
N VAL A 190 0.34 18.08 -0.56
CA VAL A 190 -0.30 18.54 0.67
C VAL A 190 -0.98 19.87 0.36
N ILE A 191 -2.31 19.86 0.42
CA ILE A 191 -3.14 21.03 0.19
C ILE A 191 -3.43 21.76 1.52
N LYS A 192 -3.59 23.08 1.40
CA LYS A 192 -3.90 23.94 2.56
C LYS A 192 -5.38 23.88 2.91
#